data_0f3af51fc3d2742b42d2a83fe9108c9a
#
_entry.id   0f3af51fc3d2742b42d2a83fe9108c9a
#
_cell.length_a   1.000
_cell.length_b   1.000
_cell.length_c   1.000
_cell.angle_alpha   90.00
_cell.angle_beta   90.00
_cell.angle_gamma   90.00
#
_symmetry.space_group_name_H-M   'P 1'
#
loop_
_entity.id
_entity.type
_entity.pdbx_description
1 polymer ?
#
loop_
_entity_poly.entity_id
_entity_poly.type
_entity_poly.pdbx_seq_one_letter_code
_entity_poly.pdbx_strand_id
1 'polypeptide(L)'
;MKRGKTAVIVGAQWGDEGKGKIVDVLSHNFSIVARYAGGHNAGHTVIIKGKKFVLQLVPCGVLRKGCRSVIGNGVVLDPLAFLKEVKMLRDAGVQVDGNLFVSNRAHVILPYHRMIEMGAENAPGRVKIGTTSRGIGPAYEDKMGRRGLRVADLLDSKLLKSTIENACREKNMIAHALFNSEPLDADSMYAEYAEAAKQIAPFVADTAVLLNQALAEGGSVMFEGAQATMLDIDHGTYPFVTSSSCTAGGAATGTGVPPNAIQNVIGITKAYCTRVGGGPFPSEVEGAVADQLRARGNEYGAVTGRPRRCGWIDLPLLRYAQMINGVNWWVVTKLDVLDVLDEVPVCVGYKIKGKKYDSVPALATGFEQVEPVYEKMPGWKKSTEGVASFDDLPKKAQEYLRFIERESGAKIGMVSTGPDRDQTMLLPEFEAEIIHPVEKHPLEKAAPKGAKAK
;
A
#
# COMPACT_ATOMS: atom_id res chain seq x y z
N MET A 1 -5.91 -17.38 -26.63
CA MET A 1 -6.35 -17.54 -25.22
C MET A 1 -6.67 -16.16 -24.68
N LYS A 2 -7.85 -15.94 -24.06
CA LYS A 2 -8.11 -14.71 -23.31
C LYS A 2 -7.16 -14.71 -22.12
N ARG A 3 -6.31 -13.68 -22.00
CA ARG A 3 -5.52 -13.46 -20.77
C ARG A 3 -6.47 -13.23 -19.60
N GLY A 4 -6.10 -13.74 -18.43
CA GLY A 4 -6.82 -13.50 -17.20
C GLY A 4 -6.91 -12.02 -16.86
N LYS A 5 -7.85 -11.68 -16.00
CA LYS A 5 -8.17 -10.30 -15.60
C LYS A 5 -7.15 -9.77 -14.61
N THR A 6 -6.79 -8.49 -14.73
CA THR A 6 -5.89 -7.83 -13.80
C THR A 6 -6.41 -6.45 -13.37
N ALA A 7 -6.12 -6.11 -12.11
CA ALA A 7 -6.32 -4.77 -11.58
C ALA A 7 -5.19 -4.38 -10.64
N VAL A 8 -4.71 -3.14 -10.69
CA VAL A 8 -3.75 -2.57 -9.75
C VAL A 8 -4.48 -1.61 -8.82
N ILE A 9 -4.31 -1.77 -7.51
CA ILE A 9 -4.83 -0.87 -6.50
C ILE A 9 -3.71 0.05 -6.05
N VAL A 10 -3.86 1.36 -6.26
CA VAL A 10 -2.88 2.38 -5.86
C VAL A 10 -3.51 3.43 -4.94
N GLY A 11 -2.75 3.94 -3.98
CA GLY A 11 -3.11 5.15 -3.26
C GLY A 11 -2.82 6.39 -4.11
N ALA A 12 -3.72 7.35 -4.15
CA ALA A 12 -3.57 8.56 -4.94
C ALA A 12 -2.88 9.70 -4.19
N GLN A 13 -2.94 9.70 -2.86
CA GLN A 13 -2.52 10.80 -1.98
C GLN A 13 -1.20 10.50 -1.27
N TRP A 14 -1.15 10.57 0.06
CA TRP A 14 0.04 10.30 0.90
C TRP A 14 -0.12 9.06 1.78
N GLY A 15 -0.86 8.05 1.35
CA GLY A 15 -1.13 6.84 2.10
C GLY A 15 -2.36 6.96 2.99
N ASP A 16 -2.69 5.85 3.65
CA ASP A 16 -3.83 5.74 4.57
C ASP A 16 -5.21 6.04 3.96
N GLU A 17 -5.35 5.94 2.62
CA GLU A 17 -6.61 6.17 1.89
C GLU A 17 -7.67 5.06 2.14
N GLY A 18 -7.33 4.01 2.89
CA GLY A 18 -8.24 2.89 3.14
C GLY A 18 -8.09 1.74 2.13
N LYS A 19 -6.94 1.63 1.46
CA LYS A 19 -6.64 0.57 0.47
C LYS A 19 -6.95 -0.84 0.99
N GLY A 20 -6.58 -1.15 2.23
CA GLY A 20 -6.80 -2.49 2.80
C GLY A 20 -8.27 -2.93 2.78
N LYS A 21 -9.20 -2.04 3.14
CA LYS A 21 -10.64 -2.30 3.03
C LYS A 21 -11.06 -2.58 1.58
N ILE A 22 -10.61 -1.75 0.65
CA ILE A 22 -10.99 -1.88 -0.77
C ILE A 22 -10.40 -3.14 -1.39
N VAL A 23 -9.14 -3.46 -1.10
CA VAL A 23 -8.52 -4.73 -1.51
C VAL A 23 -9.31 -5.92 -0.96
N ASP A 24 -9.70 -5.89 0.31
CA ASP A 24 -10.51 -6.95 0.91
C ASP A 24 -11.89 -7.09 0.22
N VAL A 25 -12.59 -5.97 -0.04
CA VAL A 25 -13.87 -5.97 -0.74
C VAL A 25 -13.72 -6.57 -2.14
N LEU A 26 -12.74 -6.13 -2.92
CA LEU A 26 -12.53 -6.56 -4.29
C LEU A 26 -11.90 -7.96 -4.40
N SER A 27 -11.15 -8.42 -3.40
CA SER A 27 -10.47 -9.72 -3.41
C SER A 27 -11.40 -10.91 -3.61
N HIS A 28 -12.69 -10.73 -3.36
CA HIS A 28 -13.72 -11.71 -3.66
C HIS A 28 -13.79 -12.10 -5.16
N ASN A 29 -13.39 -11.18 -6.02
CA ASN A 29 -13.49 -11.31 -7.48
C ASN A 29 -12.16 -11.65 -8.16
N PHE A 30 -11.12 -11.94 -7.36
CA PHE A 30 -9.78 -12.25 -7.85
C PHE A 30 -9.27 -13.57 -7.26
N SER A 31 -8.67 -14.40 -8.10
CA SER A 31 -8.07 -15.66 -7.67
C SER A 31 -6.74 -15.47 -6.92
N ILE A 32 -6.06 -14.35 -7.17
CA ILE A 32 -4.78 -14.02 -6.53
C ILE A 32 -4.75 -12.54 -6.16
N VAL A 33 -4.23 -12.24 -4.96
CA VAL A 33 -3.82 -10.88 -4.56
C VAL A 33 -2.31 -10.87 -4.39
N ALA A 34 -1.62 -9.98 -5.13
CA ALA A 34 -0.16 -9.89 -5.14
C ALA A 34 0.30 -8.52 -4.67
N ARG A 35 1.08 -8.46 -3.60
CA ARG A 35 1.74 -7.25 -3.14
C ARG A 35 3.06 -7.06 -3.86
N TYR A 36 3.29 -5.88 -4.42
CA TYR A 36 4.39 -5.66 -5.34
C TYR A 36 5.50 -4.73 -4.82
N ALA A 37 5.29 -4.00 -3.72
CA ALA A 37 6.26 -3.02 -3.22
C ALA A 37 6.12 -2.77 -1.71
N GLY A 38 7.08 -2.04 -1.14
CA GLY A 38 7.13 -1.69 0.27
C GLY A 38 7.66 -2.84 1.13
N GLY A 39 7.33 -2.81 2.39
CA GLY A 39 7.69 -3.83 3.39
C GLY A 39 6.68 -3.80 4.53
N HIS A 40 7.11 -4.19 5.73
CA HIS A 40 6.25 -4.17 6.92
C HIS A 40 6.06 -2.76 7.53
N ASN A 41 6.39 -1.70 6.78
CA ASN A 41 6.08 -0.31 7.08
C ASN A 41 4.64 0.09 6.68
N ALA A 42 3.93 -0.72 5.90
CA ALA A 42 2.51 -0.53 5.66
C ALA A 42 1.67 -1.11 6.80
N GLY A 43 0.43 -0.64 6.92
CA GLY A 43 -0.55 -1.16 7.86
C GLY A 43 -1.93 -1.14 7.22
N HIS A 44 -2.35 -2.27 6.64
CA HIS A 44 -3.67 -2.43 6.04
C HIS A 44 -4.66 -2.94 7.08
N THR A 45 -5.54 -2.07 7.54
CA THR A 45 -6.59 -2.46 8.48
C THR A 45 -7.81 -2.97 7.73
N VAL A 46 -8.24 -4.18 8.07
CA VAL A 46 -9.48 -4.81 7.57
C VAL A 46 -10.34 -5.19 8.75
N ILE A 47 -11.63 -4.83 8.72
CA ILE A 47 -12.60 -5.20 9.74
C ILE A 47 -13.58 -6.22 9.14
N ILE A 48 -13.64 -7.40 9.77
CA ILE A 48 -14.50 -8.50 9.34
C ILE A 48 -15.38 -8.92 10.52
N LYS A 49 -16.68 -8.68 10.44
CA LYS A 49 -17.65 -9.02 11.51
C LYS A 49 -17.18 -8.50 12.88
N GLY A 50 -16.73 -7.25 12.93
CA GLY A 50 -16.22 -6.59 14.14
C GLY A 50 -14.80 -6.98 14.56
N LYS A 51 -14.18 -8.01 13.98
CA LYS A 51 -12.79 -8.40 14.25
C LYS A 51 -11.84 -7.59 13.38
N LYS A 52 -10.89 -6.90 14.01
CA LYS A 52 -9.89 -6.07 13.33
C LYS A 52 -8.63 -6.88 13.02
N PHE A 53 -8.20 -6.86 11.77
CA PHE A 53 -6.91 -7.36 11.30
C PHE A 53 -6.05 -6.19 10.83
N VAL A 54 -4.78 -6.18 11.22
CA VAL A 54 -3.79 -5.20 10.74
C VAL A 54 -2.69 -5.97 10.04
N LEU A 55 -2.73 -5.98 8.71
CA LEU A 55 -1.76 -6.67 7.87
C LEU A 55 -0.64 -5.72 7.46
N GLN A 56 0.60 -6.17 7.54
CA GLN A 56 1.78 -5.35 7.26
C GLN A 56 2.54 -5.82 6.01
N LEU A 57 2.81 -7.12 5.90
CA LEU A 57 3.50 -7.77 4.78
C LEU A 57 2.55 -8.61 3.93
N VAL A 58 1.67 -9.36 4.59
CA VAL A 58 0.79 -10.30 3.94
C VAL A 58 -0.31 -9.54 3.19
N PRO A 59 -0.57 -9.88 1.90
CA PRO A 59 -1.65 -9.26 1.14
C PRO A 59 -3.03 -9.51 1.76
N CYS A 60 -3.95 -8.53 1.66
CA CYS A 60 -5.29 -8.61 2.25
C CYS A 60 -6.12 -9.79 1.72
N GLY A 61 -5.81 -10.30 0.53
CA GLY A 61 -6.44 -11.49 -0.05
C GLY A 61 -6.37 -12.74 0.81
N VAL A 62 -5.39 -12.85 1.74
CA VAL A 62 -5.24 -13.99 2.65
C VAL A 62 -6.48 -14.19 3.54
N LEU A 63 -7.24 -13.14 3.80
CA LEU A 63 -8.45 -13.18 4.61
C LEU A 63 -9.67 -13.77 3.85
N ARG A 64 -9.50 -14.11 2.57
CA ARG A 64 -10.54 -14.66 1.71
C ARG A 64 -10.27 -16.12 1.37
N LYS A 65 -11.22 -16.99 1.67
CA LYS A 65 -11.16 -18.39 1.27
C LYS A 65 -11.12 -18.52 -0.26
N GLY A 66 -10.18 -19.32 -0.77
CA GLY A 66 -10.03 -19.53 -2.22
C GLY A 66 -9.22 -18.46 -2.96
N CYS A 67 -8.78 -17.40 -2.28
CA CYS A 67 -7.89 -16.39 -2.84
C CYS A 67 -6.45 -16.67 -2.40
N ARG A 68 -5.52 -16.83 -3.34
CA ARG A 68 -4.09 -16.97 -3.06
C ARG A 68 -3.46 -15.60 -2.84
N SER A 69 -2.48 -15.55 -1.96
CA SER A 69 -1.74 -14.33 -1.63
C SER A 69 -0.27 -14.45 -2.00
N VAL A 70 0.26 -13.45 -2.67
CA VAL A 70 1.64 -13.45 -3.17
C VAL A 70 2.38 -12.20 -2.69
N ILE A 71 3.54 -12.39 -2.08
CA ILE A 71 4.51 -11.34 -1.80
C ILE A 71 5.52 -11.34 -2.94
N GLY A 72 5.48 -10.30 -3.80
CA GLY A 72 6.29 -10.18 -5.01
C GLY A 72 7.74 -9.79 -4.73
N ASN A 73 8.57 -9.87 -5.77
CA ASN A 73 10.01 -9.56 -5.70
C ASN A 73 10.33 -8.09 -5.43
N GLY A 74 9.37 -7.19 -5.62
CA GLY A 74 9.55 -5.77 -5.30
C GLY A 74 9.43 -5.44 -3.82
N VAL A 75 8.89 -6.33 -3.01
CA VAL A 75 8.80 -6.18 -1.54
C VAL A 75 10.16 -6.43 -0.90
N VAL A 76 10.47 -5.69 0.17
CA VAL A 76 11.55 -6.01 1.10
C VAL A 76 10.96 -6.71 2.32
N LEU A 77 11.42 -7.94 2.56
CA LEU A 77 10.85 -8.87 3.53
C LEU A 77 11.68 -8.89 4.82
N ASP A 78 11.07 -8.56 5.94
CA ASP A 78 11.62 -8.91 7.25
C ASP A 78 11.13 -10.32 7.62
N PRO A 79 12.02 -11.33 7.69
CA PRO A 79 11.66 -12.71 7.98
C PRO A 79 10.93 -12.89 9.31
N LEU A 80 11.38 -12.21 10.35
CA LEU A 80 10.83 -12.34 11.69
C LEU A 80 9.44 -11.67 11.79
N ALA A 81 9.29 -10.50 11.17
CA ALA A 81 8.01 -9.83 11.08
C ALA A 81 7.00 -10.66 10.26
N PHE A 82 7.43 -11.27 9.17
CA PHE A 82 6.59 -12.18 8.37
C PHE A 82 6.10 -13.37 9.18
N LEU A 83 7.00 -14.07 9.86
CA LEU A 83 6.63 -15.23 10.69
C LEU A 83 5.69 -14.87 11.83
N LYS A 84 5.88 -13.70 12.45
CA LYS A 84 4.97 -13.17 13.47
C LYS A 84 3.57 -12.91 12.90
N GLU A 85 3.49 -12.35 11.70
CA GLU A 85 2.21 -12.09 11.03
C GLU A 85 1.52 -13.40 10.61
N VAL A 86 2.27 -14.38 10.07
CA VAL A 86 1.77 -15.72 9.76
C VAL A 86 1.21 -16.42 11.01
N LYS A 87 1.94 -16.34 12.13
CA LYS A 87 1.46 -16.90 13.40
C LYS A 87 0.14 -16.26 13.83
N MET A 88 0.06 -14.94 13.80
CA MET A 88 -1.17 -14.18 14.16
C MET A 88 -2.36 -14.61 13.27
N LEU A 89 -2.13 -14.82 11.98
CA LEU A 89 -3.16 -15.27 11.05
C LEU A 89 -3.61 -16.71 11.32
N ARG A 90 -2.67 -17.63 11.59
CA ARG A 90 -2.98 -19.02 11.97
C ARG A 90 -3.76 -19.08 13.29
N ASP A 91 -3.35 -18.33 14.30
CA ASP A 91 -4.03 -18.22 15.59
C ASP A 91 -5.46 -17.65 15.44
N ALA A 92 -5.69 -16.86 14.42
CA ALA A 92 -7.01 -16.33 14.06
C ALA A 92 -7.86 -17.29 13.21
N GLY A 93 -7.35 -18.47 12.85
CA GLY A 93 -8.04 -19.47 12.02
C GLY A 93 -7.98 -19.19 10.52
N VAL A 94 -7.08 -18.30 10.08
CA VAL A 94 -6.88 -18.02 8.65
C VAL A 94 -5.98 -19.08 8.04
N GLN A 95 -6.40 -19.64 6.91
CA GLN A 95 -5.61 -20.64 6.19
C GLN A 95 -4.52 -19.97 5.37
N VAL A 96 -3.29 -20.00 5.87
CA VAL A 96 -2.11 -19.43 5.19
C VAL A 96 -1.33 -20.49 4.41
N ASP A 97 -1.28 -21.72 4.91
CA ASP A 97 -0.50 -22.80 4.32
C ASP A 97 -1.08 -23.24 2.96
N GLY A 98 -0.23 -23.26 1.93
CA GLY A 98 -0.63 -23.53 0.56
C GLY A 98 -1.34 -22.37 -0.18
N ASN A 99 -1.66 -21.27 0.53
CA ASN A 99 -2.32 -20.09 -0.04
C ASN A 99 -1.48 -18.82 -0.02
N LEU A 100 -0.39 -18.80 0.76
CA LEU A 100 0.52 -17.66 0.85
C LEU A 100 1.87 -18.03 0.25
N PHE A 101 2.37 -17.18 -0.65
CA PHE A 101 3.62 -17.38 -1.37
C PHE A 101 4.52 -16.16 -1.27
N VAL A 102 5.81 -16.39 -1.09
CA VAL A 102 6.85 -15.37 -1.02
C VAL A 102 7.82 -15.56 -2.19
N SER A 103 8.11 -14.46 -2.88
CA SER A 103 9.06 -14.50 -3.99
C SER A 103 10.46 -14.88 -3.51
N ASN A 104 11.05 -15.88 -4.15
CA ASN A 104 12.45 -16.25 -3.98
C ASN A 104 13.42 -15.10 -4.35
N ARG A 105 12.95 -14.08 -5.11
CA ARG A 105 13.71 -12.89 -5.53
C ARG A 105 13.46 -11.66 -4.66
N ALA A 106 12.58 -11.72 -3.66
CA ALA A 106 12.38 -10.61 -2.72
C ALA A 106 13.65 -10.39 -1.89
N HIS A 107 13.94 -9.13 -1.53
CA HIS A 107 15.12 -8.82 -0.71
C HIS A 107 14.77 -8.91 0.77
N VAL A 108 15.75 -9.31 1.57
CA VAL A 108 15.62 -9.56 3.00
C VAL A 108 16.04 -8.32 3.79
N ILE A 109 15.23 -7.94 4.77
CA ILE A 109 15.61 -6.95 5.79
C ILE A 109 16.32 -7.69 6.92
N LEU A 110 17.51 -7.18 7.28
CA LEU A 110 18.35 -7.68 8.37
C LEU A 110 18.51 -6.60 9.46
N PRO A 111 18.90 -6.93 10.68
CA PRO A 111 19.02 -5.96 11.79
C PRO A 111 19.88 -4.74 11.49
N TYR A 112 20.95 -4.89 10.71
CA TYR A 112 21.81 -3.76 10.35
C TYR A 112 21.08 -2.69 9.50
N HIS A 113 20.05 -3.04 8.72
CA HIS A 113 19.23 -2.06 8.02
C HIS A 113 18.51 -1.12 8.99
N ARG A 114 17.95 -1.68 10.08
CA ARG A 114 17.30 -0.87 11.12
C ARG A 114 18.32 0.00 11.85
N MET A 115 19.50 -0.55 12.18
CA MET A 115 20.58 0.18 12.84
C MET A 115 20.99 1.40 12.01
N ILE A 116 21.23 1.23 10.72
CA ILE A 116 21.60 2.33 9.80
C ILE A 116 20.46 3.36 9.68
N GLU A 117 19.19 2.91 9.53
CA GLU A 117 18.05 3.83 9.43
C GLU A 117 17.90 4.69 10.68
N MET A 118 17.95 4.06 11.87
CA MET A 118 17.82 4.77 13.15
C MET A 118 18.98 5.73 13.37
N GLY A 119 20.19 5.33 13.05
CA GLY A 119 21.36 6.19 13.12
C GLY A 119 21.23 7.39 12.19
N ALA A 120 20.82 7.19 10.95
CA ALA A 120 20.65 8.25 9.96
C ALA A 120 19.53 9.24 10.34
N GLU A 121 18.38 8.74 10.86
CA GLU A 121 17.24 9.57 11.26
C GLU A 121 17.56 10.47 12.46
N ASN A 122 18.48 10.02 13.34
CA ASN A 122 18.87 10.76 14.55
C ASN A 122 20.16 11.56 14.36
N ALA A 123 20.83 11.46 13.22
CA ALA A 123 22.11 12.15 12.98
C ALA A 123 21.93 13.68 12.94
N PRO A 124 22.82 14.44 13.62
CA PRO A 124 22.80 15.89 13.58
C PRO A 124 22.93 16.43 12.14
N GLY A 125 22.18 17.48 11.81
CA GLY A 125 22.23 18.14 10.51
C GLY A 125 21.53 17.42 9.36
N ARG A 126 20.92 16.26 9.59
CA ARG A 126 20.08 15.58 8.61
C ARG A 126 18.61 15.99 8.72
N VAL A 127 17.94 16.07 7.59
CA VAL A 127 16.49 16.28 7.53
C VAL A 127 15.80 15.02 8.04
N LYS A 128 15.02 15.15 9.12
CA LYS A 128 14.20 14.06 9.64
C LYS A 128 13.03 13.77 8.69
N ILE A 129 12.98 12.58 8.16
CA ILE A 129 11.91 12.13 7.26
C ILE A 129 10.67 11.67 8.05
N GLY A 130 10.86 11.20 9.27
CA GLY A 130 9.83 10.60 10.11
C GLY A 130 9.60 9.13 9.76
N THR A 131 10.69 8.38 9.56
CA THR A 131 10.67 6.97 9.15
C THR A 131 9.95 6.07 10.15
N THR A 132 9.65 4.85 9.74
CA THR A 132 9.04 3.84 10.61
C THR A 132 10.06 3.04 11.42
N SER A 133 11.36 3.30 11.22
CA SER A 133 12.49 2.59 11.84
C SER A 133 12.46 1.07 11.61
N ARG A 134 12.06 0.66 10.39
CA ARG A 134 11.90 -0.75 10.02
C ARG A 134 12.96 -1.26 9.03
N GLY A 135 13.94 -0.42 8.70
CA GLY A 135 15.03 -0.78 7.79
C GLY A 135 14.64 -0.82 6.31
N ILE A 136 13.51 -0.22 5.94
CA ILE A 136 12.99 -0.27 4.57
C ILE A 136 13.93 0.45 3.60
N GLY A 137 14.29 1.71 3.89
CA GLY A 137 15.18 2.51 3.05
C GLY A 137 16.52 1.84 2.81
N PRO A 138 17.28 1.50 3.86
CA PRO A 138 18.56 0.82 3.71
C PRO A 138 18.48 -0.55 3.01
N ALA A 139 17.38 -1.29 3.13
CA ALA A 139 17.21 -2.54 2.40
C ALA A 139 17.03 -2.30 0.89
N TYR A 140 16.29 -1.26 0.48
CA TYR A 140 16.22 -0.84 -0.93
C TYR A 140 17.55 -0.26 -1.42
N GLU A 141 18.29 0.47 -0.60
CA GLU A 141 19.64 0.95 -0.92
C GLU A 141 20.57 -0.22 -1.23
N ASP A 142 20.60 -1.24 -0.37
CA ASP A 142 21.42 -2.43 -0.58
C ASP A 142 20.96 -3.24 -1.82
N LYS A 143 19.65 -3.30 -2.09
CA LYS A 143 19.11 -3.89 -3.33
C LYS A 143 19.68 -3.18 -4.57
N MET A 144 19.59 -1.85 -4.63
CA MET A 144 20.08 -1.05 -5.75
C MET A 144 21.62 -1.04 -5.82
N GLY A 145 22.28 -1.07 -4.66
CA GLY A 145 23.74 -1.23 -4.54
C GLY A 145 24.25 -2.63 -4.86
N ARG A 146 23.37 -3.60 -5.13
CA ARG A 146 23.69 -5.01 -5.43
C ARG A 146 24.45 -5.70 -4.29
N ARG A 147 24.11 -5.35 -3.05
CA ARG A 147 24.67 -5.91 -1.80
C ARG A 147 23.59 -6.65 -0.98
N GLY A 148 22.33 -6.53 -1.39
CA GLY A 148 21.21 -7.10 -0.67
C GLY A 148 21.15 -8.63 -0.76
N LEU A 149 20.66 -9.25 0.30
CA LEU A 149 20.36 -10.69 0.38
C LEU A 149 18.94 -10.93 -0.16
N ARG A 150 18.76 -11.93 -1.03
CA ARG A 150 17.45 -12.39 -1.49
C ARG A 150 16.92 -13.51 -0.63
N VAL A 151 15.61 -13.76 -0.72
CA VAL A 151 14.99 -14.90 -0.03
C VAL A 151 15.57 -16.24 -0.49
N ALA A 152 15.92 -16.40 -1.77
CA ALA A 152 16.62 -17.58 -2.25
C ALA A 152 17.98 -17.79 -1.55
N ASP A 153 18.73 -16.71 -1.37
CA ASP A 153 20.04 -16.73 -0.72
C ASP A 153 19.91 -17.03 0.80
N LEU A 154 18.82 -16.58 1.43
CA LEU A 154 18.49 -16.88 2.81
C LEU A 154 18.33 -18.40 3.06
N LEU A 155 17.89 -19.15 2.04
CA LEU A 155 17.71 -20.60 2.13
C LEU A 155 19.00 -21.40 1.94
N ASP A 156 20.07 -20.77 1.44
CA ASP A 156 21.41 -21.35 1.35
C ASP A 156 22.23 -20.97 2.58
N SER A 157 22.45 -21.94 3.48
CA SER A 157 23.10 -21.68 4.77
C SER A 157 24.54 -21.15 4.64
N LYS A 158 25.29 -21.56 3.60
CA LYS A 158 26.66 -21.08 3.37
C LYS A 158 26.65 -19.66 2.87
N LEU A 159 25.79 -19.36 1.91
CA LEU A 159 25.62 -18.03 1.34
C LEU A 159 25.08 -17.05 2.39
N LEU A 160 24.08 -17.46 3.17
CA LEU A 160 23.54 -16.68 4.29
C LEU A 160 24.64 -16.29 5.28
N LYS A 161 25.45 -17.28 5.74
CA LYS A 161 26.51 -17.03 6.71
C LYS A 161 27.54 -16.03 6.18
N SER A 162 28.08 -16.28 5.01
CA SER A 162 29.12 -15.41 4.40
C SER A 162 28.58 -14.00 4.11
N THR A 163 27.31 -13.87 3.70
CA THR A 163 26.69 -12.57 3.44
C THR A 163 26.50 -11.78 4.74
N ILE A 164 26.03 -12.42 5.81
CA ILE A 164 25.86 -11.77 7.12
C ILE A 164 27.21 -11.31 7.66
N GLU A 165 28.25 -12.16 7.64
CA GLU A 165 29.58 -11.82 8.11
C GLU A 165 30.15 -10.59 7.38
N ASN A 166 30.04 -10.56 6.04
CA ASN A 166 30.53 -9.45 5.23
C ASN A 166 29.72 -8.17 5.47
N ALA A 167 28.38 -8.28 5.49
CA ALA A 167 27.51 -7.15 5.74
C ALA A 167 27.70 -6.57 7.15
N CYS A 168 27.81 -7.40 8.19
CA CYS A 168 28.09 -6.94 9.55
C CYS A 168 29.43 -6.20 9.63
N ARG A 169 30.47 -6.72 8.98
CA ARG A 169 31.78 -6.05 8.96
C ARG A 169 31.68 -4.64 8.37
N GLU A 170 31.05 -4.50 7.21
CA GLU A 170 30.88 -3.20 6.54
C GLU A 170 29.96 -2.26 7.34
N LYS A 171 28.77 -2.76 7.68
CA LYS A 171 27.72 -1.92 8.31
C LYS A 171 28.06 -1.53 9.75
N ASN A 172 28.75 -2.37 10.50
CA ASN A 172 29.24 -2.02 11.83
C ASN A 172 30.27 -0.88 11.76
N MET A 173 31.20 -0.92 10.79
CA MET A 173 32.15 0.18 10.59
C MET A 173 31.43 1.50 10.26
N ILE A 174 30.47 1.46 9.34
CA ILE A 174 29.68 2.64 8.95
C ILE A 174 28.88 3.16 10.15
N ALA A 175 28.18 2.30 10.86
CA ALA A 175 27.33 2.68 11.98
C ALA A 175 28.14 3.21 13.17
N HIS A 176 29.30 2.63 13.44
CA HIS A 176 30.20 3.15 14.48
C HIS A 176 30.77 4.52 14.09
N ALA A 177 31.31 4.66 12.86
CA ALA A 177 31.92 5.89 12.41
C ALA A 177 30.95 7.08 12.29
N LEU A 178 29.71 6.84 11.82
CA LEU A 178 28.75 7.91 11.55
C LEU A 178 27.76 8.14 12.69
N PHE A 179 27.45 7.13 13.48
CA PHE A 179 26.34 7.17 14.44
C PHE A 179 26.74 6.72 15.85
N ASN A 180 28.01 6.33 16.07
CA ASN A 180 28.49 5.77 17.34
C ASN A 180 27.62 4.60 17.85
N SER A 181 27.13 3.77 16.93
CA SER A 181 26.29 2.61 17.26
C SER A 181 27.14 1.42 17.70
N GLU A 182 26.64 0.63 18.64
CA GLU A 182 27.21 -0.63 19.04
C GLU A 182 27.19 -1.64 17.86
N PRO A 183 28.23 -2.47 17.72
CA PRO A 183 28.29 -3.43 16.63
C PRO A 183 27.28 -4.55 16.82
N LEU A 184 26.74 -5.03 15.71
CA LEU A 184 25.92 -6.25 15.66
C LEU A 184 26.84 -7.47 15.58
N ASP A 185 26.44 -8.52 16.30
CA ASP A 185 27.12 -9.81 16.29
C ASP A 185 26.64 -10.68 15.12
N ALA A 186 27.57 -11.07 14.24
CA ALA A 186 27.25 -11.82 13.04
C ALA A 186 26.81 -13.27 13.32
N ASP A 187 27.36 -13.91 14.35
CA ASP A 187 27.04 -15.30 14.65
C ASP A 187 25.62 -15.42 15.24
N SER A 188 25.26 -14.53 16.16
CA SER A 188 23.88 -14.42 16.69
C SER A 188 22.88 -14.13 15.59
N MET A 189 23.19 -13.19 14.70
CA MET A 189 22.31 -12.87 13.57
C MET A 189 22.17 -14.08 12.63
N TYR A 190 23.25 -14.77 12.31
CA TYR A 190 23.19 -15.97 11.48
C TYR A 190 22.32 -17.05 12.13
N ALA A 191 22.49 -17.33 13.42
CA ALA A 191 21.71 -18.35 14.13
C ALA A 191 20.20 -18.07 14.06
N GLU A 192 19.79 -16.82 14.32
CA GLU A 192 18.39 -16.39 14.27
C GLU A 192 17.78 -16.50 12.87
N TYR A 193 18.51 -16.01 11.86
CA TYR A 193 18.00 -15.98 10.48
C TYR A 193 18.09 -17.35 9.78
N ALA A 194 19.02 -18.24 10.18
CA ALA A 194 19.05 -19.62 9.73
C ALA A 194 17.83 -20.41 10.23
N GLU A 195 17.36 -20.13 11.45
CA GLU A 195 16.14 -20.74 11.97
C GLU A 195 14.88 -20.15 11.28
N ALA A 196 14.84 -18.84 11.06
CA ALA A 196 13.77 -18.20 10.31
C ALA A 196 13.69 -18.73 8.86
N ALA A 197 14.83 -19.00 8.22
CA ALA A 197 14.89 -19.58 6.87
C ALA A 197 14.15 -20.91 6.76
N LYS A 198 14.32 -21.80 7.73
CA LYS A 198 13.60 -23.11 7.77
C LYS A 198 12.09 -22.91 7.83
N GLN A 199 11.62 -21.93 8.63
CA GLN A 199 10.20 -21.68 8.82
C GLN A 199 9.57 -20.95 7.62
N ILE A 200 10.35 -20.16 6.87
CA ILE A 200 9.90 -19.46 5.66
C ILE A 200 9.90 -20.36 4.43
N ALA A 201 10.81 -21.33 4.36
CA ALA A 201 11.00 -22.20 3.20
C ALA A 201 9.69 -22.75 2.59
N PRO A 202 8.67 -23.19 3.37
CA PRO A 202 7.41 -23.70 2.81
C PRO A 202 6.59 -22.67 2.03
N PHE A 203 6.85 -21.37 2.22
CA PHE A 203 6.15 -20.28 1.53
C PHE A 203 6.88 -19.81 0.28
N VAL A 204 8.14 -20.20 0.07
CA VAL A 204 8.99 -19.66 -0.99
C VAL A 204 8.67 -20.29 -2.33
N ALA A 205 8.47 -19.43 -3.35
CA ALA A 205 8.18 -19.85 -4.71
C ALA A 205 8.80 -18.90 -5.75
N ASP A 206 8.91 -19.34 -7.00
CA ASP A 206 9.09 -18.44 -8.14
C ASP A 206 7.74 -17.78 -8.46
N THR A 207 7.48 -16.66 -7.79
CA THR A 207 6.20 -15.97 -7.89
C THR A 207 5.97 -15.34 -9.25
N ALA A 208 7.02 -15.00 -10.00
CA ALA A 208 6.88 -14.49 -11.36
C ALA A 208 6.32 -15.57 -12.29
N VAL A 209 6.84 -16.80 -12.19
CA VAL A 209 6.31 -17.95 -12.93
C VAL A 209 4.87 -18.24 -12.50
N LEU A 210 4.60 -18.31 -11.19
CA LEU A 210 3.27 -18.58 -10.64
C LEU A 210 2.21 -17.58 -11.17
N LEU A 211 2.50 -16.30 -11.14
CA LEU A 211 1.57 -15.25 -11.58
C LEU A 211 1.33 -15.29 -13.09
N ASN A 212 2.40 -15.46 -13.91
CA ASN A 212 2.28 -15.52 -15.34
C ASN A 212 1.54 -16.79 -15.82
N GLN A 213 1.76 -17.94 -15.18
CA GLN A 213 1.01 -19.16 -15.44
C GLN A 213 -0.48 -18.98 -15.11
N ALA A 214 -0.78 -18.45 -13.92
CA ALA A 214 -2.17 -18.18 -13.54
C ALA A 214 -2.90 -17.28 -14.55
N LEU A 215 -2.23 -16.22 -15.04
CA LEU A 215 -2.80 -15.34 -16.07
C LEU A 215 -2.96 -16.03 -17.42
N ALA A 216 -2.03 -16.90 -17.82
CA ALA A 216 -2.13 -17.67 -19.06
C ALA A 216 -3.28 -18.69 -19.02
N GLU A 217 -3.59 -19.22 -17.85
CA GLU A 217 -4.71 -20.13 -17.60
C GLU A 217 -6.06 -19.40 -17.43
N GLY A 218 -6.10 -18.07 -17.57
CA GLY A 218 -7.32 -17.28 -17.44
C GLY A 218 -7.66 -16.85 -16.01
N GLY A 219 -6.77 -17.10 -15.05
CA GLY A 219 -6.92 -16.65 -13.66
C GLY A 219 -6.84 -15.12 -13.53
N SER A 220 -7.43 -14.58 -12.45
CA SER A 220 -7.45 -13.14 -12.19
C SER A 220 -6.46 -12.74 -11.09
N VAL A 221 -5.72 -11.64 -11.32
CA VAL A 221 -4.72 -11.13 -10.37
C VAL A 221 -5.00 -9.68 -10.01
N MET A 222 -5.12 -9.40 -8.73
CA MET A 222 -5.16 -8.04 -8.19
C MET A 222 -3.80 -7.71 -7.57
N PHE A 223 -3.22 -6.60 -7.99
CA PHE A 223 -1.96 -6.10 -7.45
C PHE A 223 -2.26 -5.08 -6.34
N GLU A 224 -1.86 -5.42 -5.13
CA GLU A 224 -2.06 -4.59 -3.94
C GLU A 224 -0.90 -3.63 -3.76
N GLY A 225 -1.15 -2.33 -3.95
CA GLY A 225 -0.18 -1.28 -3.68
C GLY A 225 -0.02 -0.99 -2.18
N ALA A 226 1.17 -0.54 -1.83
CA ALA A 226 1.49 -0.01 -0.51
C ALA A 226 1.80 1.48 -0.61
N GLN A 227 1.65 2.22 0.48
CA GLN A 227 1.81 3.68 0.53
C GLN A 227 0.90 4.39 -0.51
N ALA A 228 1.42 5.36 -1.29
CA ALA A 228 0.64 6.07 -2.29
C ALA A 228 1.53 6.81 -3.29
N THR A 229 0.93 7.37 -4.35
CA THR A 229 1.63 8.07 -5.44
C THR A 229 2.54 9.20 -4.93
N MET A 230 2.08 9.99 -3.97
CA MET A 230 2.88 11.11 -3.44
C MET A 230 3.96 10.69 -2.44
N LEU A 231 4.03 9.41 -2.12
CA LEU A 231 5.12 8.78 -1.36
C LEU A 231 6.02 7.90 -2.24
N ASP A 232 5.78 7.83 -3.55
CA ASP A 232 6.60 7.09 -4.50
C ASP A 232 8.01 7.69 -4.58
N ILE A 233 9.03 6.82 -4.72
CA ILE A 233 10.44 7.25 -4.72
C ILE A 233 10.76 8.18 -5.89
N ASP A 234 10.15 7.98 -7.06
CA ASP A 234 10.43 8.74 -8.28
C ASP A 234 9.45 9.91 -8.48
N HIS A 235 8.18 9.73 -8.10
CA HIS A 235 7.08 10.64 -8.42
C HIS A 235 6.51 11.38 -7.20
N GLY A 236 6.93 11.02 -5.99
CA GLY A 236 6.42 11.61 -4.75
C GLY A 236 7.11 12.93 -4.35
N THR A 237 6.77 13.37 -3.15
CA THR A 237 7.29 14.61 -2.52
C THR A 237 8.69 14.40 -1.95
N TYR A 238 9.67 14.03 -2.80
CA TYR A 238 11.05 13.78 -2.40
C TYR A 238 11.67 14.98 -1.65
N PRO A 239 12.42 14.78 -0.53
CA PRO A 239 12.85 13.49 0.04
C PRO A 239 11.84 12.82 1.01
N PHE A 240 10.68 13.40 1.23
CA PHE A 240 9.65 12.90 2.17
C PHE A 240 8.79 11.80 1.49
N VAL A 241 9.43 10.72 1.12
CA VAL A 241 8.86 9.57 0.39
C VAL A 241 9.29 8.24 1.02
N THR A 242 8.71 7.14 0.56
CA THR A 242 9.25 5.80 0.81
C THR A 242 10.26 5.43 -0.28
N SER A 243 11.17 4.51 0.01
CA SER A 243 12.18 4.05 -0.95
C SER A 243 11.62 3.00 -1.94
N SER A 244 10.33 2.91 -2.10
CA SER A 244 9.67 1.91 -2.95
C SER A 244 8.85 2.53 -4.08
N SER A 245 8.67 1.77 -5.18
CA SER A 245 7.80 2.15 -6.29
C SER A 245 6.34 1.88 -5.91
N CYS A 246 5.60 2.95 -5.58
CA CYS A 246 4.21 2.90 -5.12
C CYS A 246 3.20 3.06 -6.26
N THR A 247 3.66 3.45 -7.45
CA THR A 247 2.83 3.66 -8.64
C THR A 247 2.43 2.33 -9.29
N ALA A 248 1.47 2.38 -10.20
CA ALA A 248 0.99 1.21 -10.94
C ALA A 248 2.10 0.52 -11.77
N GLY A 249 3.07 1.28 -12.28
CA GLY A 249 4.25 0.74 -12.95
C GLY A 249 5.08 -0.21 -12.09
N GLY A 250 5.09 0.01 -10.77
CA GLY A 250 5.72 -0.86 -9.79
C GLY A 250 5.13 -2.27 -9.74
N ALA A 251 3.88 -2.46 -10.14
CA ALA A 251 3.25 -3.78 -10.18
C ALA A 251 3.95 -4.72 -11.18
N ALA A 252 4.32 -4.22 -12.35
CA ALA A 252 5.04 -5.01 -13.34
C ALA A 252 6.44 -5.40 -12.86
N THR A 253 7.23 -4.43 -12.41
CA THR A 253 8.62 -4.68 -11.96
C THR A 253 8.68 -5.46 -10.66
N GLY A 254 7.74 -5.24 -9.76
CA GLY A 254 7.70 -5.86 -8.43
C GLY A 254 7.08 -7.25 -8.37
N THR A 255 6.53 -7.75 -9.49
CA THR A 255 5.95 -9.10 -9.56
C THR A 255 6.47 -9.94 -10.73
N GLY A 256 7.09 -9.30 -11.74
CA GLY A 256 7.51 -9.97 -12.97
C GLY A 256 6.37 -10.26 -13.95
N VAL A 257 5.21 -9.62 -13.77
CA VAL A 257 4.12 -9.65 -14.75
C VAL A 257 4.39 -8.59 -15.81
N PRO A 258 4.23 -8.89 -17.10
CA PRO A 258 4.54 -7.91 -18.16
C PRO A 258 3.57 -6.72 -18.11
N PRO A 259 4.05 -5.48 -18.40
CA PRO A 259 3.24 -4.27 -18.29
C PRO A 259 1.94 -4.32 -19.11
N ASN A 260 1.98 -4.93 -20.28
CA ASN A 260 0.81 -5.09 -21.16
C ASN A 260 -0.23 -6.11 -20.67
N ALA A 261 0.02 -6.78 -19.56
CA ALA A 261 -0.98 -7.62 -18.89
C ALA A 261 -1.81 -6.84 -17.87
N ILE A 262 -1.38 -5.63 -17.47
CA ILE A 262 -2.13 -4.76 -16.57
C ILE A 262 -3.25 -4.10 -17.38
N GLN A 263 -4.50 -4.35 -16.98
CA GLN A 263 -5.69 -3.89 -17.69
C GLN A 263 -6.35 -2.71 -17.01
N ASN A 264 -6.49 -2.77 -15.68
CA ASN A 264 -7.18 -1.76 -14.90
C ASN A 264 -6.30 -1.21 -13.79
N VAL A 265 -6.38 0.10 -13.56
CA VAL A 265 -5.75 0.77 -12.42
C VAL A 265 -6.83 1.48 -11.62
N ILE A 266 -6.98 1.09 -10.37
CA ILE A 266 -7.96 1.62 -9.44
C ILE A 266 -7.24 2.51 -8.43
N GLY A 267 -7.48 3.80 -8.52
CA GLY A 267 -6.93 4.80 -7.61
C GLY A 267 -7.81 4.96 -6.37
N ILE A 268 -7.21 4.88 -5.19
CA ILE A 268 -7.94 5.12 -3.94
C ILE A 268 -7.61 6.53 -3.44
N THR A 269 -8.64 7.32 -3.21
CA THR A 269 -8.54 8.64 -2.59
C THR A 269 -9.51 8.74 -1.42
N LYS A 270 -9.20 9.53 -0.41
CA LYS A 270 -10.19 9.96 0.56
C LYS A 270 -11.01 11.12 0.00
N ALA A 271 -12.18 11.37 0.55
CA ALA A 271 -12.95 12.59 0.30
C ALA A 271 -12.24 13.87 0.81
N TYR A 272 -11.12 13.73 1.50
CA TYR A 272 -10.20 14.77 1.97
C TYR A 272 -8.77 14.19 1.92
N CYS A 273 -7.76 14.94 2.37
CA CYS A 273 -6.38 14.46 2.40
C CYS A 273 -5.88 14.21 3.82
N THR A 274 -4.97 13.25 3.97
CA THR A 274 -4.19 13.08 5.20
C THR A 274 -2.75 12.77 4.88
N ARG A 275 -1.84 13.18 5.79
CA ARG A 275 -0.42 12.86 5.69
C ARG A 275 0.14 12.47 7.06
N VAL A 276 1.03 11.49 7.09
CA VAL A 276 1.86 11.12 8.24
C VAL A 276 3.29 11.56 7.98
N GLY A 277 3.97 12.05 9.02
CA GLY A 277 5.37 12.48 8.94
C GLY A 277 5.57 13.87 8.36
N GLY A 278 6.82 14.18 8.06
CA GLY A 278 7.24 15.46 7.52
C GLY A 278 6.87 15.67 6.05
N GLY A 279 7.26 16.84 5.54
CA GLY A 279 7.12 17.20 4.14
C GLY A 279 5.91 18.07 3.82
N PRO A 280 5.84 18.56 2.59
CA PRO A 280 4.83 19.52 2.16
C PRO A 280 3.44 18.93 2.09
N PHE A 281 2.44 19.75 2.43
CA PHE A 281 1.03 19.39 2.36
C PHE A 281 0.20 20.64 2.00
N PRO A 282 0.09 20.99 0.72
CA PRO A 282 -0.49 22.28 0.28
C PRO A 282 -1.90 22.54 0.80
N SER A 283 -2.75 21.53 0.82
CA SER A 283 -4.15 21.64 1.27
C SER A 283 -4.36 21.38 2.76
N GLU A 284 -3.29 21.36 3.55
CA GLU A 284 -3.37 21.14 5.00
C GLU A 284 -4.25 22.18 5.69
N VAL A 285 -4.98 21.73 6.70
CA VAL A 285 -5.78 22.62 7.58
C VAL A 285 -5.35 22.44 9.01
N GLU A 286 -5.54 23.48 9.80
CA GLU A 286 -5.16 23.56 11.20
C GLU A 286 -6.37 23.88 12.09
N GLY A 287 -6.18 23.80 13.39
CA GLY A 287 -7.17 24.17 14.41
C GLY A 287 -8.39 23.25 14.41
N ALA A 288 -9.54 23.81 14.78
CA ALA A 288 -10.78 23.05 15.03
C ALA A 288 -11.25 22.18 13.86
N VAL A 289 -11.02 22.62 12.61
CA VAL A 289 -11.40 21.85 11.42
C VAL A 289 -10.52 20.60 11.29
N ALA A 290 -9.21 20.73 11.50
CA ALA A 290 -8.29 19.58 11.48
C ALA A 290 -8.65 18.58 12.58
N ASP A 291 -8.97 19.07 13.78
CA ASP A 291 -9.36 18.22 14.90
C ASP A 291 -10.68 17.50 14.65
N GLN A 292 -11.65 18.17 14.02
CA GLN A 292 -12.92 17.58 13.63
C GLN A 292 -12.74 16.46 12.57
N LEU A 293 -11.94 16.73 11.51
CA LEU A 293 -11.61 15.72 10.50
C LEU A 293 -10.89 14.52 11.12
N ARG A 294 -9.92 14.79 12.01
CA ARG A 294 -9.14 13.77 12.71
C ARG A 294 -10.01 12.90 13.61
N ALA A 295 -10.86 13.52 14.42
CA ALA A 295 -11.74 12.80 15.35
C ALA A 295 -12.78 11.95 14.61
N ARG A 296 -13.51 12.54 13.65
CA ARG A 296 -14.51 11.81 12.87
C ARG A 296 -13.93 10.74 11.97
N GLY A 297 -12.82 11.07 11.32
CA GLY A 297 -12.11 10.14 10.44
C GLY A 297 -11.29 9.09 11.19
N ASN A 298 -11.18 9.16 12.52
CA ASN A 298 -10.24 8.32 13.29
C ASN A 298 -8.84 8.33 12.66
N GLU A 299 -8.33 9.56 12.39
CA GLU A 299 -7.10 9.77 11.65
C GLU A 299 -5.87 9.68 12.57
N TYR A 300 -5.60 8.43 12.98
CA TYR A 300 -4.43 8.04 13.77
C TYR A 300 -3.71 6.88 13.09
N GLY A 301 -2.39 6.82 13.25
CA GLY A 301 -1.58 5.74 12.69
C GLY A 301 -1.98 4.38 13.27
N ALA A 302 -2.29 3.41 12.43
CA ALA A 302 -2.76 2.08 12.85
C ALA A 302 -1.73 1.32 13.73
N VAL A 303 -0.44 1.61 13.58
CA VAL A 303 0.67 0.97 14.29
C VAL A 303 1.23 1.86 15.40
N THR A 304 1.39 3.15 15.13
CA THR A 304 2.08 4.09 16.03
C THR A 304 1.14 4.95 16.87
N GLY A 305 -0.15 5.00 16.52
CA GLY A 305 -1.13 5.89 17.16
C GLY A 305 -0.90 7.38 16.89
N ARG A 306 0.10 7.77 16.10
CA ARG A 306 0.39 9.18 15.80
C ARG A 306 -0.79 9.85 15.10
N PRO A 307 -1.19 11.08 15.50
CA PRO A 307 -2.21 11.83 14.79
C PRO A 307 -1.74 12.15 13.36
N ARG A 308 -2.65 12.01 12.41
CA ARG A 308 -2.40 12.40 11.01
C ARG A 308 -2.68 13.89 10.84
N ARG A 309 -1.88 14.54 10.02
CA ARG A 309 -2.18 15.86 9.45
C ARG A 309 -3.37 15.69 8.51
N CYS A 310 -4.33 16.62 8.56
CA CYS A 310 -5.53 16.60 7.73
C CYS A 310 -5.57 17.81 6.81
N GLY A 311 -6.19 17.66 5.66
CA GLY A 311 -6.32 18.72 4.68
C GLY A 311 -7.49 18.48 3.73
N TRP A 312 -7.85 19.48 2.94
CA TRP A 312 -8.90 19.34 1.94
C TRP A 312 -8.47 18.47 0.77
N ILE A 313 -9.43 17.95 0.02
CA ILE A 313 -9.12 17.21 -1.20
C ILE A 313 -8.35 18.11 -2.18
N ASP A 314 -7.36 17.54 -2.86
CA ASP A 314 -6.40 18.24 -3.69
C ASP A 314 -6.48 17.70 -5.12
N LEU A 315 -7.16 18.45 -6.00
CA LEU A 315 -7.41 18.02 -7.38
C LEU A 315 -6.15 18.09 -8.28
N PRO A 316 -5.26 19.11 -8.19
CA PRO A 316 -3.96 19.06 -8.87
C PRO A 316 -3.20 17.75 -8.60
N LEU A 317 -3.20 17.31 -7.33
CA LEU A 317 -2.58 16.07 -6.92
C LEU A 317 -3.30 14.84 -7.49
N LEU A 318 -4.64 14.82 -7.49
CA LEU A 318 -5.40 13.71 -8.07
C LEU A 318 -5.20 13.61 -9.59
N ARG A 319 -5.16 14.74 -10.30
CA ARG A 319 -4.83 14.77 -11.75
C ARG A 319 -3.43 14.22 -12.02
N TYR A 320 -2.47 14.61 -11.21
CA TYR A 320 -1.10 14.07 -11.30
C TYR A 320 -1.07 12.57 -11.04
N ALA A 321 -1.72 12.11 -9.97
CA ALA A 321 -1.81 10.68 -9.65
C ALA A 321 -2.52 9.88 -10.75
N GLN A 322 -3.59 10.44 -11.35
CA GLN A 322 -4.29 9.84 -12.48
C GLN A 322 -3.36 9.68 -13.69
N MET A 323 -2.64 10.73 -14.05
CA MET A 323 -1.71 10.74 -15.19
C MET A 323 -0.57 9.74 -15.01
N ILE A 324 0.10 9.73 -13.85
CA ILE A 324 1.26 8.86 -13.60
C ILE A 324 0.87 7.39 -13.55
N ASN A 325 -0.30 7.08 -13.00
CA ASN A 325 -0.74 5.70 -12.82
C ASN A 325 -1.63 5.19 -13.96
N GLY A 326 -2.18 6.08 -14.80
CA GLY A 326 -3.22 5.71 -15.76
C GLY A 326 -4.50 5.23 -15.07
N VAL A 327 -4.94 5.92 -14.01
CA VAL A 327 -6.12 5.52 -13.25
C VAL A 327 -7.36 5.53 -14.13
N ASN A 328 -8.05 4.39 -14.20
CA ASN A 328 -9.32 4.22 -14.88
C ASN A 328 -10.51 4.55 -13.96
N TRP A 329 -10.39 4.13 -12.70
CA TRP A 329 -11.46 4.20 -11.70
C TRP A 329 -10.97 4.79 -10.39
N TRP A 330 -11.70 5.76 -9.87
CA TRP A 330 -11.53 6.23 -8.50
C TRP A 330 -12.40 5.43 -7.52
N VAL A 331 -11.83 5.19 -6.35
CA VAL A 331 -12.59 4.81 -5.16
C VAL A 331 -12.45 5.93 -4.15
N VAL A 332 -13.57 6.56 -3.80
CA VAL A 332 -13.59 7.64 -2.80
C VAL A 332 -13.96 7.06 -1.45
N THR A 333 -13.09 7.23 -0.47
CA THR A 333 -13.30 6.72 0.90
C THR A 333 -13.59 7.84 1.89
N LYS A 334 -14.19 7.51 3.03
CA LYS A 334 -14.40 8.45 4.13
C LYS A 334 -15.33 9.63 3.79
N LEU A 335 -16.32 9.43 2.93
CA LEU A 335 -17.30 10.46 2.59
C LEU A 335 -18.10 10.91 3.82
N ASP A 336 -18.43 9.97 4.70
CA ASP A 336 -19.16 10.15 5.96
C ASP A 336 -18.49 11.13 6.94
N VAL A 337 -17.19 11.31 6.84
CA VAL A 337 -16.45 12.25 7.69
C VAL A 337 -16.86 13.70 7.44
N LEU A 338 -17.25 14.02 6.20
CA LEU A 338 -17.61 15.37 5.77
C LEU A 338 -19.08 15.73 6.06
N ASP A 339 -19.91 14.80 6.52
CA ASP A 339 -21.37 14.95 6.70
C ASP A 339 -21.80 16.15 7.56
N VAL A 340 -20.95 16.63 8.43
CA VAL A 340 -21.25 17.68 9.42
C VAL A 340 -20.84 19.09 8.97
N LEU A 341 -20.17 19.20 7.83
CA LEU A 341 -19.64 20.47 7.35
C LEU A 341 -20.72 21.31 6.65
N ASP A 342 -20.64 22.63 6.83
CA ASP A 342 -21.49 23.57 6.11
C ASP A 342 -21.02 23.80 4.68
N GLU A 343 -19.68 23.86 4.52
CA GLU A 343 -18.97 23.99 3.26
C GLU A 343 -17.81 22.99 3.22
N VAL A 344 -17.53 22.47 2.03
CA VAL A 344 -16.39 21.58 1.76
C VAL A 344 -15.48 22.29 0.75
N PRO A 345 -14.38 22.89 1.19
CA PRO A 345 -13.37 23.45 0.30
C PRO A 345 -12.69 22.34 -0.51
N VAL A 346 -12.48 22.60 -1.80
CA VAL A 346 -11.77 21.72 -2.74
C VAL A 346 -10.59 22.51 -3.29
N CYS A 347 -9.38 22.02 -3.14
CA CYS A 347 -8.22 22.61 -3.78
C CYS A 347 -8.27 22.32 -5.29
N VAL A 348 -8.53 23.34 -6.09
CA VAL A 348 -8.71 23.21 -7.55
C VAL A 348 -7.44 23.57 -8.34
N GLY A 349 -6.49 24.26 -7.72
CA GLY A 349 -5.26 24.71 -8.34
C GLY A 349 -4.25 25.23 -7.32
N TYR A 350 -3.08 25.56 -7.79
CA TYR A 350 -2.01 26.16 -7.00
C TYR A 350 -1.61 27.53 -7.53
N LYS A 351 -1.08 28.38 -6.66
CA LYS A 351 -0.28 29.54 -7.02
C LYS A 351 1.11 29.39 -6.44
N ILE A 352 2.13 29.75 -7.21
CA ILE A 352 3.51 29.85 -6.77
C ILE A 352 4.01 31.24 -7.19
N LYS A 353 4.39 32.06 -6.20
CA LYS A 353 4.81 33.47 -6.44
C LYS A 353 3.77 34.26 -7.25
N GLY A 354 2.48 34.07 -6.91
CA GLY A 354 1.35 34.73 -7.56
C GLY A 354 0.96 34.20 -8.94
N LYS A 355 1.73 33.29 -9.54
CA LYS A 355 1.40 32.69 -10.84
C LYS A 355 0.65 31.37 -10.65
N LYS A 356 -0.38 31.16 -11.47
CA LYS A 356 -1.13 29.89 -11.51
C LYS A 356 -0.20 28.74 -11.91
N TYR A 357 -0.35 27.61 -11.20
CA TYR A 357 0.41 26.40 -11.42
C TYR A 357 -0.53 25.19 -11.32
N ASP A 358 -0.63 24.41 -12.38
CA ASP A 358 -1.65 23.35 -12.50
C ASP A 358 -1.08 21.93 -12.28
N SER A 359 0.19 21.82 -11.88
CA SER A 359 0.88 20.54 -11.68
C SER A 359 1.49 20.44 -10.29
N VAL A 360 2.00 19.28 -9.97
CA VAL A 360 2.72 18.99 -8.72
C VAL A 360 4.18 19.44 -8.88
N PRO A 361 4.71 20.35 -8.03
CA PRO A 361 6.11 20.75 -8.09
C PRO A 361 7.07 19.59 -7.86
N ALA A 362 8.16 19.55 -8.62
CA ALA A 362 9.18 18.50 -8.46
C ALA A 362 10.06 18.71 -7.21
N LEU A 363 10.22 19.95 -6.75
CA LEU A 363 11.04 20.28 -5.59
C LEU A 363 10.19 20.40 -4.33
N ALA A 364 10.66 19.82 -3.21
CA ALA A 364 10.01 19.97 -1.90
C ALA A 364 9.85 21.47 -1.53
N THR A 365 10.89 22.28 -1.73
CA THR A 365 10.84 23.75 -1.53
C THR A 365 9.86 24.44 -2.48
N GLY A 366 9.58 23.87 -3.65
CA GLY A 366 8.52 24.33 -4.53
C GLY A 366 7.14 24.10 -3.94
N PHE A 367 6.93 22.95 -3.32
CA PHE A 367 5.69 22.64 -2.59
C PHE A 367 5.45 23.55 -1.39
N GLU A 368 6.49 23.90 -0.64
CA GLU A 368 6.40 24.80 0.52
C GLU A 368 5.97 26.23 0.11
N GLN A 369 6.17 26.60 -1.15
CA GLN A 369 5.75 27.90 -1.72
C GLN A 369 4.38 27.85 -2.38
N VAL A 370 3.70 26.70 -2.35
CA VAL A 370 2.38 26.55 -2.94
C VAL A 370 1.33 27.23 -2.07
N GLU A 371 0.58 28.12 -2.69
CA GLU A 371 -0.67 28.68 -2.16
C GLU A 371 -1.83 27.92 -2.83
N PRO A 372 -2.61 27.10 -2.08
CA PRO A 372 -3.74 26.38 -2.63
C PRO A 372 -4.87 27.35 -3.01
N VAL A 373 -5.50 27.10 -4.16
CA VAL A 373 -6.68 27.84 -4.62
C VAL A 373 -7.89 26.95 -4.37
N TYR A 374 -8.82 27.47 -3.59
CA TYR A 374 -10.00 26.69 -3.19
C TYR A 374 -11.27 27.14 -3.93
N GLU A 375 -12.07 26.16 -4.32
CA GLU A 375 -13.48 26.30 -4.64
C GLU A 375 -14.29 25.71 -3.47
N LYS A 376 -15.30 26.44 -2.99
CA LYS A 376 -16.13 26.00 -1.88
C LYS A 376 -17.38 25.32 -2.40
N MET A 377 -17.55 24.06 -2.05
CA MET A 377 -18.77 23.34 -2.33
C MET A 377 -19.72 23.34 -1.13
N PRO A 378 -21.05 23.38 -1.33
CA PRO A 378 -22.00 23.33 -0.22
C PRO A 378 -21.94 21.96 0.47
N GLY A 379 -21.82 21.96 1.79
CA GLY A 379 -21.92 20.76 2.60
C GLY A 379 -23.36 20.22 2.62
N TRP A 380 -23.53 18.94 2.88
CA TRP A 380 -24.83 18.27 2.82
C TRP A 380 -25.54 18.13 4.17
N LYS A 381 -24.84 18.23 5.30
CA LYS A 381 -25.42 18.21 6.66
C LYS A 381 -26.39 17.05 6.90
N LYS A 382 -26.15 15.93 6.25
CA LYS A 382 -26.99 14.73 6.36
C LYS A 382 -26.07 13.51 6.34
N SER A 383 -26.37 12.51 7.17
CA SER A 383 -25.53 11.31 7.24
C SER A 383 -25.49 10.58 5.89
N THR A 384 -24.28 10.23 5.49
CA THR A 384 -24.01 9.32 4.38
C THR A 384 -23.58 7.94 4.88
N GLU A 385 -23.44 7.76 6.19
CA GLU A 385 -22.98 6.50 6.78
C GLU A 385 -23.93 5.34 6.43
N GLY A 386 -23.35 4.29 5.85
CA GLY A 386 -24.09 3.08 5.48
C GLY A 386 -25.01 3.22 4.26
N VAL A 387 -25.03 4.36 3.57
CA VAL A 387 -25.77 4.50 2.30
C VAL A 387 -25.19 3.55 1.27
N ALA A 388 -26.04 2.72 0.67
CA ALA A 388 -25.66 1.63 -0.22
C ALA A 388 -25.80 1.96 -1.72
N SER A 389 -26.55 3.01 -2.08
CA SER A 389 -26.76 3.44 -3.47
C SER A 389 -26.34 4.88 -3.68
N PHE A 390 -25.76 5.18 -4.84
CA PHE A 390 -25.35 6.54 -5.21
C PHE A 390 -26.55 7.50 -5.25
N ASP A 391 -27.71 7.04 -5.71
CA ASP A 391 -28.90 7.86 -5.85
C ASP A 391 -29.55 8.22 -4.50
N ASP A 392 -29.28 7.42 -3.45
CA ASP A 392 -29.73 7.67 -2.08
C ASP A 392 -28.84 8.67 -1.31
N LEU A 393 -27.67 8.99 -1.84
CA LEU A 393 -26.81 10.03 -1.27
C LEU A 393 -27.51 11.40 -1.32
N PRO A 394 -27.25 12.28 -0.33
CA PRO A 394 -27.67 13.68 -0.42
C PRO A 394 -27.22 14.31 -1.73
N LYS A 395 -28.06 15.10 -2.39
CA LYS A 395 -27.75 15.70 -3.71
C LYS A 395 -26.42 16.45 -3.73
N LYS A 396 -26.13 17.22 -2.69
CA LYS A 396 -24.83 17.93 -2.55
C LYS A 396 -23.63 16.99 -2.44
N ALA A 397 -23.79 15.82 -1.82
CA ALA A 397 -22.74 14.79 -1.78
C ALA A 397 -22.53 14.16 -3.15
N GLN A 398 -23.62 13.91 -3.91
CA GLN A 398 -23.53 13.47 -5.31
C GLN A 398 -22.80 14.52 -6.17
N GLU A 399 -23.15 15.81 -6.03
CA GLU A 399 -22.49 16.92 -6.74
C GLU A 399 -21.01 17.00 -6.42
N TYR A 400 -20.63 16.84 -5.15
CA TYR A 400 -19.23 16.77 -4.70
C TYR A 400 -18.47 15.62 -5.37
N LEU A 401 -19.04 14.42 -5.39
CA LEU A 401 -18.43 13.26 -6.04
C LEU A 401 -18.30 13.46 -7.55
N ARG A 402 -19.35 13.98 -8.21
CA ARG A 402 -19.32 14.28 -9.65
C ARG A 402 -18.31 15.38 -9.99
N PHE A 403 -18.11 16.34 -9.10
CA PHE A 403 -17.08 17.37 -9.25
C PHE A 403 -15.68 16.75 -9.22
N ILE A 404 -15.40 15.88 -8.24
CA ILE A 404 -14.12 15.14 -8.18
C ILE A 404 -13.90 14.32 -9.46
N GLU A 405 -14.90 13.58 -9.89
CA GLU A 405 -14.85 12.73 -11.10
C GLU A 405 -14.46 13.57 -12.33
N ARG A 406 -15.19 14.66 -12.57
CA ARG A 406 -14.97 15.55 -13.72
C ARG A 406 -13.59 16.18 -13.71
N GLU A 407 -13.17 16.71 -12.56
CA GLU A 407 -11.94 17.50 -12.44
C GLU A 407 -10.68 16.66 -12.29
N SER A 408 -10.79 15.39 -11.92
CA SER A 408 -9.64 14.49 -11.75
C SER A 408 -9.37 13.56 -12.93
N GLY A 409 -10.26 13.53 -13.92
CA GLY A 409 -10.06 12.85 -15.20
C GLY A 409 -10.27 11.32 -15.20
N ALA A 410 -10.85 10.75 -14.14
CA ALA A 410 -11.24 9.34 -14.11
C ALA A 410 -12.60 9.17 -13.43
N LYS A 411 -13.35 8.11 -13.79
CA LYS A 411 -14.68 7.82 -13.25
C LYS A 411 -14.61 7.33 -11.80
N ILE A 412 -15.64 7.65 -11.02
CA ILE A 412 -15.81 7.04 -9.70
C ILE A 412 -16.49 5.69 -9.88
N GLY A 413 -15.86 4.63 -9.38
CA GLY A 413 -16.38 3.26 -9.41
C GLY A 413 -16.93 2.77 -8.08
N MET A 414 -16.39 3.29 -6.97
CA MET A 414 -16.82 2.91 -5.63
C MET A 414 -16.81 4.11 -4.68
N VAL A 415 -17.71 4.10 -3.70
CA VAL A 415 -17.71 5.07 -2.59
C VAL A 415 -17.85 4.32 -1.27
N SER A 416 -16.92 4.60 -0.34
CA SER A 416 -16.98 4.05 1.01
C SER A 416 -17.58 5.08 1.96
N THR A 417 -18.66 4.68 2.63
CA THR A 417 -19.51 5.49 3.53
C THR A 417 -19.41 5.06 4.98
N GLY A 418 -18.33 4.37 5.36
CA GLY A 418 -18.08 3.94 6.74
C GLY A 418 -16.92 2.95 6.84
N PRO A 419 -16.55 2.49 8.05
CA PRO A 419 -15.37 1.65 8.29
C PRO A 419 -15.55 0.17 7.91
N ASP A 420 -16.77 -0.36 7.96
CA ASP A 420 -17.06 -1.76 7.65
C ASP A 420 -17.02 -2.03 6.14
N ARG A 421 -16.71 -3.28 5.76
CA ARG A 421 -16.66 -3.69 4.35
C ARG A 421 -18.00 -3.50 3.65
N ASP A 422 -19.11 -3.73 4.36
CA ASP A 422 -20.46 -3.65 3.79
C ASP A 422 -20.92 -2.19 3.60
N GLN A 423 -20.22 -1.22 4.20
CA GLN A 423 -20.43 0.22 4.00
C GLN A 423 -19.62 0.73 2.80
N THR A 424 -19.79 0.06 1.66
CA THR A 424 -19.13 0.43 0.39
C THR A 424 -20.09 0.16 -0.75
N MET A 425 -20.45 1.21 -1.48
CA MET A 425 -21.26 1.08 -2.69
C MET A 425 -20.39 0.91 -3.93
N LEU A 426 -20.84 0.08 -4.85
CA LEU A 426 -20.27 -0.08 -6.18
C LEU A 426 -21.20 0.61 -7.19
N LEU A 427 -20.62 1.34 -8.13
CA LEU A 427 -21.38 1.94 -9.21
C LEU A 427 -21.53 0.93 -10.35
N PRO A 428 -22.66 0.92 -11.07
CA PRO A 428 -23.00 -0.14 -12.05
C PRO A 428 -21.96 -0.34 -13.15
N GLU A 429 -21.37 0.74 -13.68
CA GLU A 429 -20.36 0.64 -14.73
C GLU A 429 -19.07 -0.03 -14.24
N PHE A 430 -18.63 0.30 -13.02
CA PHE A 430 -17.49 -0.33 -12.36
C PHE A 430 -17.77 -1.81 -12.08
N GLU A 431 -18.96 -2.11 -11.57
CA GLU A 431 -19.35 -3.48 -11.28
C GLU A 431 -19.31 -4.34 -12.55
N ALA A 432 -19.87 -3.85 -13.65
CA ALA A 432 -19.88 -4.55 -14.92
C ALA A 432 -18.47 -4.80 -15.50
N GLU A 433 -17.51 -3.88 -15.28
CA GLU A 433 -16.17 -4.00 -15.81
C GLU A 433 -15.24 -4.78 -14.87
N ILE A 434 -15.30 -4.52 -13.56
CA ILE A 434 -14.36 -5.04 -12.57
C ILE A 434 -14.89 -6.28 -11.84
N ILE A 435 -16.19 -6.37 -11.59
CA ILE A 435 -16.80 -7.47 -10.86
C ILE A 435 -17.39 -8.47 -11.86
N HIS A 436 -16.60 -9.46 -12.26
CA HIS A 436 -17.14 -10.61 -12.99
C HIS A 436 -17.25 -11.81 -12.04
N PRO A 437 -18.27 -12.69 -12.24
CA PRO A 437 -18.30 -13.96 -11.52
C PRO A 437 -16.97 -14.67 -11.72
N VAL A 438 -16.31 -15.05 -10.62
CA VAL A 438 -15.09 -15.88 -10.67
C VAL A 438 -15.53 -17.24 -11.21
N GLU A 439 -15.22 -17.53 -12.47
CA GLU A 439 -15.30 -18.92 -12.95
C GLU A 439 -14.37 -19.74 -12.04
N LYS A 440 -14.92 -20.79 -11.41
CA LYS A 440 -14.16 -21.65 -10.50
C LYS A 440 -12.85 -22.07 -11.16
N HIS A 441 -11.73 -21.70 -10.56
CA HIS A 441 -10.41 -22.02 -11.10
C HIS A 441 -10.28 -23.54 -11.33
N PRO A 442 -9.74 -24.02 -12.45
CA PRO A 442 -9.62 -25.44 -12.76
C PRO A 442 -8.97 -26.30 -11.68
N LEU A 443 -8.12 -25.70 -10.81
CA LEU A 443 -7.47 -26.39 -9.69
C LEU A 443 -8.42 -26.80 -8.55
N GLU A 444 -9.62 -26.24 -8.42
CA GLU A 444 -10.64 -26.77 -7.48
C GLU A 444 -11.25 -28.09 -7.95
N LYS A 445 -11.08 -28.44 -9.25
CA LYS A 445 -11.58 -29.71 -9.82
C LYS A 445 -10.62 -30.88 -9.61
N ALA A 446 -9.38 -30.63 -9.18
CA ALA A 446 -8.33 -31.62 -9.00
C ALA A 446 -8.09 -32.04 -7.53
N ALA A 447 -9.10 -32.01 -6.67
CA ALA A 447 -8.99 -32.72 -5.41
C ALA A 447 -8.93 -34.25 -5.72
N PRO A 448 -7.90 -34.99 -5.32
CA PRO A 448 -7.82 -36.41 -5.62
C PRO A 448 -9.01 -37.12 -4.98
N LYS A 449 -9.84 -37.75 -5.80
CA LYS A 449 -10.84 -38.72 -5.34
C LYS A 449 -10.08 -39.77 -4.56
N GLY A 450 -10.47 -39.97 -3.31
CA GLY A 450 -9.82 -40.77 -2.30
C GLY A 450 -9.22 -42.05 -2.81
N ALA A 451 -7.96 -42.26 -2.49
CA ALA A 451 -7.36 -43.59 -2.44
C ALA A 451 -8.09 -44.38 -1.35
N LYS A 452 -8.94 -45.32 -1.76
CA LYS A 452 -9.47 -46.34 -0.84
C LYS A 452 -8.27 -47.13 -0.33
N ALA A 453 -8.07 -47.09 0.96
CA ALA A 453 -7.18 -48.01 1.66
C ALA A 453 -7.55 -49.46 1.27
N LYS A 454 -6.56 -50.22 0.85
CA LYS A 454 -6.51 -51.65 0.96
C LYS A 454 -5.45 -52.04 1.99
#